data_a3370731c65c32d86db5c1bbf1c39bb3
#
_entry.id   a3370731c65c32d86db5c1bbf1c39bb3
#
_cell.length_a   1.000
_cell.length_b   1.000
_cell.length_c   1.000
_cell.angle_alpha   90.00
_cell.angle_beta   90.00
_cell.angle_gamma   90.00
#
_symmetry.space_group_name_H-M   'P 1'
#
loop_
_entity.id
_entity.type
_entity.pdbx_description
1 polymer ?
#
loop_
_entity_poly.entity_id
_entity_poly.type
_entity_poly.pdbx_seq_one_letter_code
_entity_poly.pdbx_strand_id
1 'polypeptide(L)'
;QTLASRISDLKKNLLAKKYGDRTGEIISAEVYQVWKKEILLLDEEGNELILPKSEQIPQDYFKKGESIRAVVKKVDMKNNNPVIILSRTSPEFLAKLLEIEVPEIFDGLIVIKKIVRDPGERAKVAVESFDDRIDPVGACVGMKGSRIHGIVRELKNENIDVINWTNNIQLLIQRSLTPAKITSMELDQEAHHANVYLKPDQVSLAIGRRGVNIKLATELTGYELDVYRDTEEEEEGFDIDLDEFSDEIETWVIDELKRIGCDTGRSVLKLTAEELERRTDLEKETIE
;
A
#
# COMPACT_ATOMS: atom_id res chain seq x y z
N GLN A 1 -27.64 36.42 -34.14
CA GLN A 1 -27.09 36.41 -32.74
C GLN A 1 -26.78 37.85 -32.34
N THR A 2 -27.22 38.28 -31.18
CA THR A 2 -26.93 39.59 -30.64
C THR A 2 -25.46 39.66 -30.16
N LEU A 3 -24.88 40.86 -30.12
CA LEU A 3 -23.51 41.07 -29.61
C LEU A 3 -23.34 40.50 -28.20
N ALA A 4 -24.37 40.68 -27.34
CA ALA A 4 -24.38 40.12 -25.99
C ALA A 4 -24.30 38.60 -25.94
N SER A 5 -24.97 37.87 -26.84
CA SER A 5 -24.88 36.42 -26.95
C SER A 5 -23.47 35.97 -27.34
N ARG A 6 -22.83 36.63 -28.30
CA ARG A 6 -21.46 36.32 -28.72
C ARG A 6 -20.43 36.55 -27.61
N ILE A 7 -20.59 37.65 -26.84
CA ILE A 7 -19.71 37.93 -25.69
C ILE A 7 -19.89 36.87 -24.61
N SER A 8 -21.15 36.45 -24.34
CA SER A 8 -21.41 35.36 -23.37
C SER A 8 -20.77 34.03 -23.80
N ASP A 9 -20.92 33.66 -25.07
CA ASP A 9 -20.34 32.42 -25.61
C ASP A 9 -18.79 32.46 -25.58
N LEU A 10 -18.21 33.65 -25.90
CA LEU A 10 -16.78 33.84 -25.80
C LEU A 10 -16.25 33.67 -24.35
N LYS A 11 -16.94 34.28 -23.36
CA LYS A 11 -16.60 34.13 -21.94
C LYS A 11 -16.66 32.67 -21.50
N LYS A 12 -17.68 31.91 -21.89
CA LYS A 12 -17.83 30.49 -21.57
C LYS A 12 -16.71 29.67 -22.18
N ASN A 13 -16.32 29.91 -23.42
CA ASN A 13 -15.24 29.21 -24.09
C ASN A 13 -13.88 29.53 -23.46
N LEU A 14 -13.64 30.77 -23.07
CA LEU A 14 -12.44 31.19 -22.37
C LEU A 14 -12.34 30.52 -20.98
N LEU A 15 -13.45 30.43 -20.25
CA LEU A 15 -13.50 29.74 -18.96
C LEU A 15 -13.24 28.25 -19.11
N ALA A 16 -13.90 27.60 -20.09
CA ALA A 16 -13.67 26.19 -20.39
C ALA A 16 -12.21 25.90 -20.75
N LYS A 17 -11.61 26.76 -21.58
CA LYS A 17 -10.20 26.64 -21.93
C LYS A 17 -9.27 26.84 -20.72
N LYS A 18 -9.50 27.91 -19.94
CA LYS A 18 -8.71 28.24 -18.73
C LYS A 18 -8.62 27.05 -17.79
N TYR A 19 -9.73 26.39 -17.48
CA TYR A 19 -9.76 25.25 -16.57
C TYR A 19 -9.42 23.92 -17.26
N GLY A 20 -9.68 23.79 -18.55
CA GLY A 20 -9.22 22.65 -19.36
C GLY A 20 -7.70 22.54 -19.36
N ASP A 21 -7.01 23.66 -19.53
CA ASP A 21 -5.53 23.73 -19.50
C ASP A 21 -4.96 23.46 -18.08
N ARG A 22 -5.79 23.62 -17.04
CA ARG A 22 -5.43 23.39 -15.63
C ARG A 22 -5.89 22.03 -15.10
N THR A 23 -6.35 21.14 -15.94
CA THR A 23 -6.72 19.76 -15.55
C THR A 23 -5.51 19.08 -14.90
N GLY A 24 -5.71 18.47 -13.72
CA GLY A 24 -4.65 17.87 -12.91
C GLY A 24 -3.94 18.86 -11.96
N GLU A 25 -4.23 20.16 -12.01
CA GLU A 25 -3.68 21.14 -11.08
C GLU A 25 -4.54 21.28 -9.82
N ILE A 26 -3.87 21.53 -8.67
CA ILE A 26 -4.57 21.91 -7.44
C ILE A 26 -4.98 23.37 -7.52
N ILE A 27 -6.22 23.61 -7.13
CA ILE A 27 -6.77 24.93 -6.89
C ILE A 27 -7.33 25.04 -5.48
N SER A 28 -7.33 26.27 -4.94
CA SER A 28 -8.05 26.61 -3.71
C SER A 28 -9.33 27.35 -4.09
N ALA A 29 -10.43 26.99 -3.47
CA ALA A 29 -11.72 27.63 -3.69
C ALA A 29 -12.52 27.69 -2.40
N GLU A 30 -13.38 28.70 -2.29
CA GLU A 30 -14.23 28.92 -1.12
C GLU A 30 -15.58 28.22 -1.27
N VAL A 31 -16.01 27.53 -0.22
CA VAL A 31 -17.33 26.89 -0.18
C VAL A 31 -18.44 27.96 -0.17
N TYR A 32 -19.17 28.06 -1.26
CA TYR A 32 -20.29 28.95 -1.36
C TYR A 32 -21.59 28.33 -0.84
N GLN A 33 -21.86 27.07 -1.27
CA GLN A 33 -23.06 26.35 -0.82
C GLN A 33 -22.80 24.82 -0.79
N VAL A 34 -23.35 24.18 0.25
CA VAL A 34 -23.29 22.73 0.40
C VAL A 34 -24.66 22.15 0.09
N TRP A 35 -24.74 21.27 -0.92
CA TRP A 35 -25.95 20.52 -1.27
C TRP A 35 -25.73 19.02 -0.96
N LYS A 36 -26.81 18.26 -0.97
CA LYS A 36 -26.76 16.82 -0.65
C LYS A 36 -25.87 16.02 -1.62
N LYS A 37 -25.84 16.41 -2.90
CA LYS A 37 -25.13 15.68 -3.96
C LYS A 37 -23.80 16.29 -4.36
N GLU A 38 -23.57 17.56 -4.05
CA GLU A 38 -22.39 18.31 -4.50
C GLU A 38 -22.17 19.55 -3.63
N ILE A 39 -20.97 20.10 -3.71
CA ILE A 39 -20.61 21.38 -3.08
C ILE A 39 -20.32 22.35 -4.21
N LEU A 40 -20.96 23.53 -4.15
CA LEU A 40 -20.64 24.65 -5.01
C LEU A 40 -19.55 25.50 -4.37
N LEU A 41 -18.51 25.75 -5.13
CA LEU A 41 -17.34 26.51 -4.74
C LEU A 41 -17.17 27.70 -5.64
N LEU A 42 -16.54 28.76 -5.13
CA LEU A 42 -16.14 29.91 -5.92
C LEU A 42 -14.60 30.05 -5.86
N ASP A 43 -14.00 30.29 -7.03
CA ASP A 43 -12.61 30.73 -7.09
C ASP A 43 -12.46 32.21 -6.72
N GLU A 44 -11.23 32.73 -6.73
CA GLU A 44 -10.94 34.15 -6.44
C GLU A 44 -11.60 35.14 -7.43
N GLU A 45 -11.93 34.68 -8.63
CA GLU A 45 -12.60 35.50 -9.66
C GLU A 45 -14.12 35.36 -9.61
N GLY A 46 -14.68 34.54 -8.70
CA GLY A 46 -16.09 34.27 -8.56
C GLY A 46 -16.64 33.27 -9.58
N ASN A 47 -15.77 32.49 -10.23
CA ASN A 47 -16.21 31.39 -11.09
C ASN A 47 -16.73 30.21 -10.28
N GLU A 48 -17.80 29.60 -10.75
CA GLU A 48 -18.45 28.46 -10.12
C GLU A 48 -17.70 27.16 -10.43
N LEU A 49 -17.38 26.41 -9.37
CA LEU A 49 -16.71 25.12 -9.42
C LEU A 49 -17.54 24.10 -8.64
N ILE A 50 -17.60 22.88 -9.11
CA ILE A 50 -18.42 21.82 -8.50
C ILE A 50 -17.52 20.72 -7.94
N LEU A 51 -17.77 20.35 -6.68
CA LEU A 51 -17.19 19.17 -6.05
C LEU A 51 -18.32 18.16 -5.78
N PRO A 52 -18.55 17.19 -6.69
CA PRO A 52 -19.57 16.17 -6.54
C PRO A 52 -19.33 15.31 -5.30
N LYS A 53 -20.38 14.71 -4.72
CA LYS A 53 -20.26 13.85 -3.55
C LYS A 53 -19.34 12.63 -3.80
N SER A 54 -19.34 12.10 -5.02
CA SER A 54 -18.45 11.01 -5.45
C SER A 54 -16.97 11.40 -5.51
N GLU A 55 -16.67 12.69 -5.56
CA GLU A 55 -15.32 13.24 -5.62
C GLU A 55 -14.87 13.83 -4.27
N GLN A 56 -15.66 13.68 -3.23
CA GLN A 56 -15.33 14.04 -1.85
C GLN A 56 -14.78 12.82 -1.13
N ILE A 57 -13.77 13.03 -0.29
CA ILE A 57 -13.31 12.00 0.64
C ILE A 57 -14.47 11.67 1.59
N PRO A 58 -14.75 10.40 1.94
CA PRO A 58 -15.91 10.07 2.78
C PRO A 58 -16.01 10.85 4.09
N GLN A 59 -14.87 11.23 4.67
CA GLN A 59 -14.76 11.99 5.91
C GLN A 59 -14.77 13.52 5.69
N ASP A 60 -14.85 13.97 4.44
CA ASP A 60 -14.93 15.40 4.15
C ASP A 60 -16.24 15.99 4.68
N TYR A 61 -16.10 17.01 5.49
CA TYR A 61 -17.19 17.83 5.97
C TYR A 61 -16.77 19.29 5.90
N PHE A 62 -17.46 20.07 5.08
CA PHE A 62 -17.15 21.46 4.83
C PHE A 62 -18.34 22.35 5.13
N LYS A 63 -18.05 23.56 5.61
CA LYS A 63 -19.04 24.60 5.88
C LYS A 63 -18.88 25.75 4.90
N LYS A 64 -19.97 26.50 4.68
CA LYS A 64 -19.93 27.73 3.89
C LYS A 64 -18.85 28.67 4.42
N GLY A 65 -18.08 29.25 3.49
CA GLY A 65 -16.99 30.18 3.80
C GLY A 65 -15.63 29.50 4.06
N GLU A 66 -15.57 28.18 4.12
CA GLU A 66 -14.28 27.46 4.25
C GLU A 66 -13.56 27.41 2.90
N SER A 67 -12.25 27.66 2.91
CA SER A 67 -11.40 27.43 1.75
C SER A 67 -10.93 25.98 1.72
N ILE A 68 -11.10 25.31 0.58
CA ILE A 68 -10.67 23.93 0.38
C ILE A 68 -9.76 23.82 -0.84
N ARG A 69 -8.88 22.83 -0.81
CA ARG A 69 -8.02 22.45 -1.93
C ARG A 69 -8.60 21.23 -2.63
N ALA A 70 -8.60 21.25 -3.95
CA ALA A 70 -8.98 20.12 -4.79
C ALA A 70 -8.28 20.20 -6.14
N VAL A 71 -8.20 19.09 -6.85
CA VAL A 71 -7.64 19.06 -8.20
C VAL A 71 -8.76 19.29 -9.22
N VAL A 72 -8.45 20.00 -10.30
CA VAL A 72 -9.36 20.11 -11.46
C VAL A 72 -9.38 18.75 -12.15
N LYS A 73 -10.50 18.03 -12.05
CA LYS A 73 -10.63 16.70 -12.65
C LYS A 73 -10.95 16.77 -14.14
N LYS A 74 -11.90 17.60 -14.49
CA LYS A 74 -12.34 17.83 -15.88
C LYS A 74 -13.24 19.04 -16.01
N VAL A 75 -13.43 19.48 -17.25
CA VAL A 75 -14.43 20.48 -17.63
C VAL A 75 -15.44 19.81 -18.54
N ASP A 76 -16.69 19.77 -18.08
CA ASP A 76 -17.81 19.26 -18.86
C ASP A 76 -18.63 20.43 -19.43
N MET A 77 -19.23 20.24 -20.60
CA MET A 77 -20.19 21.22 -21.17
C MET A 77 -21.62 20.74 -20.91
N LYS A 78 -22.36 21.48 -20.12
CA LYS A 78 -23.78 21.19 -19.81
C LYS A 78 -24.67 22.36 -20.25
N ASN A 79 -25.59 22.10 -21.17
CA ASN A 79 -26.47 23.13 -21.71
C ASN A 79 -25.71 24.38 -22.22
N ASN A 80 -24.60 24.16 -22.94
CA ASN A 80 -23.71 25.21 -23.45
C ASN A 80 -23.05 26.08 -22.35
N ASN A 81 -22.96 25.55 -21.10
CA ASN A 81 -22.21 26.15 -20.00
C ASN A 81 -21.10 25.24 -19.57
N PRO A 82 -19.85 25.73 -19.34
CA PRO A 82 -18.78 24.93 -18.78
C PRO A 82 -19.09 24.65 -17.31
N VAL A 83 -18.95 23.39 -16.94
CA VAL A 83 -19.01 22.89 -15.55
C VAL A 83 -17.65 22.35 -15.18
N ILE A 84 -16.97 23.05 -14.28
CA ILE A 84 -15.65 22.68 -13.81
C ILE A 84 -15.82 21.71 -12.63
N ILE A 85 -15.36 20.48 -12.81
CA ILE A 85 -15.48 19.42 -11.81
C ILE A 85 -14.16 19.25 -11.09
N LEU A 86 -14.22 19.37 -9.77
CA LEU A 86 -13.09 19.17 -8.87
C LEU A 86 -13.13 17.77 -8.25
N SER A 87 -11.97 17.30 -7.80
CA SER A 87 -11.83 16.04 -7.10
C SER A 87 -10.85 16.14 -5.94
N ARG A 88 -11.17 15.44 -4.86
CA ARG A 88 -10.28 15.15 -3.73
C ARG A 88 -9.99 13.66 -3.60
N THR A 89 -10.67 12.82 -4.39
CA THR A 89 -10.49 11.36 -4.41
C THR A 89 -9.52 10.87 -5.48
N SER A 90 -9.25 11.71 -6.48
CA SER A 90 -8.36 11.38 -7.60
C SER A 90 -6.92 11.13 -7.15
N PRO A 91 -6.19 10.18 -7.77
CA PRO A 91 -4.76 9.99 -7.55
C PRO A 91 -3.93 11.24 -7.83
N GLU A 92 -4.33 12.06 -8.80
CA GLU A 92 -3.67 13.32 -9.16
C GLU A 92 -3.67 14.31 -8.00
N PHE A 93 -4.71 14.29 -7.16
CA PHE A 93 -4.75 15.15 -5.97
C PHE A 93 -3.62 14.82 -5.00
N LEU A 94 -3.40 13.52 -4.71
CA LEU A 94 -2.29 13.09 -3.88
C LEU A 94 -0.94 13.36 -4.55
N ALA A 95 -0.81 13.13 -5.86
CA ALA A 95 0.41 13.42 -6.61
C ALA A 95 0.81 14.89 -6.49
N LYS A 96 -0.15 15.81 -6.65
CA LYS A 96 0.10 17.25 -6.53
C LYS A 96 0.38 17.71 -5.10
N LEU A 97 -0.22 17.08 -4.10
CA LEU A 97 0.13 17.34 -2.70
C LEU A 97 1.58 16.92 -2.41
N LEU A 98 2.01 15.77 -2.93
CA LEU A 98 3.40 15.32 -2.81
C LEU A 98 4.37 16.27 -3.54
N GLU A 99 4.02 16.73 -4.74
CA GLU A 99 4.84 17.69 -5.49
C GLU A 99 5.03 19.02 -4.74
N ILE A 100 4.03 19.48 -4.00
CA ILE A 100 4.11 20.70 -3.18
C ILE A 100 4.97 20.48 -1.93
N GLU A 101 4.87 19.34 -1.26
CA GLU A 101 5.53 19.09 0.02
C GLU A 101 6.94 18.50 -0.13
N VAL A 102 7.28 17.94 -1.30
CA VAL A 102 8.55 17.24 -1.57
C VAL A 102 9.30 17.94 -2.69
N PRO A 103 10.28 18.79 -2.36
CA PRO A 103 11.03 19.55 -3.39
C PRO A 103 11.71 18.65 -4.42
N GLU A 104 12.17 17.46 -4.02
CA GLU A 104 12.83 16.50 -4.89
C GLU A 104 11.88 15.95 -5.99
N ILE A 105 10.58 15.92 -5.73
CA ILE A 105 9.56 15.59 -6.75
C ILE A 105 9.34 16.79 -7.66
N PHE A 106 9.21 17.98 -7.10
CA PHE A 106 9.05 19.22 -7.87
C PHE A 106 10.23 19.47 -8.83
N ASP A 107 11.44 19.20 -8.37
CA ASP A 107 12.68 19.34 -9.16
C ASP A 107 12.91 18.18 -10.16
N GLY A 108 12.03 17.16 -10.16
CA GLY A 108 12.13 16.00 -11.05
C GLY A 108 13.24 15.00 -10.69
N LEU A 109 13.83 15.09 -9.49
CA LEU A 109 14.83 14.14 -9.01
C LEU A 109 14.17 12.83 -8.53
N ILE A 110 12.94 12.92 -8.06
CA ILE A 110 12.09 11.79 -7.73
C ILE A 110 10.86 11.81 -8.62
N VAL A 111 10.52 10.66 -9.17
CA VAL A 111 9.34 10.47 -10.04
C VAL A 111 8.34 9.56 -9.36
N ILE A 112 7.07 9.97 -9.38
CA ILE A 112 5.97 9.12 -8.97
C ILE A 112 5.63 8.20 -10.15
N LYS A 113 5.82 6.90 -9.96
CA LYS A 113 5.55 5.88 -11.00
C LYS A 113 4.08 5.49 -11.05
N LYS A 114 3.46 5.32 -9.88
CA LYS A 114 2.05 4.94 -9.78
C LYS A 114 1.48 5.31 -8.41
N ILE A 115 0.22 5.71 -8.41
CA ILE A 115 -0.56 5.94 -7.19
C ILE A 115 -1.85 5.12 -7.29
N VAL A 116 -2.18 4.42 -6.22
CA VAL A 116 -3.46 3.76 -6.03
C VAL A 116 -4.04 4.17 -4.67
N ARG A 117 -5.35 4.44 -4.61
CA ARG A 117 -6.01 4.99 -3.43
C ARG A 117 -7.36 4.34 -3.17
N ASP A 118 -7.64 4.13 -1.89
CA ASP A 118 -8.98 4.06 -1.33
C ASP A 118 -9.18 5.33 -0.49
N PRO A 119 -9.85 6.36 -1.02
CA PRO A 119 -9.85 7.72 -0.46
C PRO A 119 -10.32 7.76 0.99
N GLY A 120 -9.51 8.37 1.86
CA GLY A 120 -9.77 8.49 3.29
C GLY A 120 -9.42 7.25 4.12
N GLU A 121 -9.00 6.16 3.49
CA GLU A 121 -8.59 4.92 4.17
C GLU A 121 -7.09 4.66 3.98
N ARG A 122 -6.66 4.44 2.74
CA ARG A 122 -5.26 4.11 2.44
C ARG A 122 -4.88 4.46 1.00
N ALA A 123 -3.63 4.83 0.80
CA ALA A 123 -3.01 4.99 -0.50
C ALA A 123 -1.64 4.30 -0.55
N LYS A 124 -1.24 3.88 -1.73
CA LYS A 124 0.11 3.41 -2.03
C LYS A 124 0.69 4.24 -3.15
N VAL A 125 1.90 4.76 -2.91
CA VAL A 125 2.62 5.64 -3.84
C VAL A 125 3.95 5.00 -4.17
N ALA A 126 4.13 4.57 -5.40
CA ALA A 126 5.39 4.03 -5.89
C ALA A 126 6.24 5.18 -6.46
N VAL A 127 7.44 5.35 -5.92
CA VAL A 127 8.38 6.42 -6.27
C VAL A 127 9.73 5.84 -6.68
N GLU A 128 10.42 6.54 -7.57
CA GLU A 128 11.76 6.18 -8.05
C GLU A 128 12.64 7.43 -8.08
N SER A 129 13.89 7.30 -7.67
CA SER A 129 14.90 8.35 -7.85
C SER A 129 15.84 8.00 -8.99
N PHE A 130 16.22 8.99 -9.78
CA PHE A 130 17.27 8.86 -10.80
C PHE A 130 18.68 9.12 -10.25
N ASP A 131 18.79 9.59 -9.01
CA ASP A 131 20.04 9.79 -8.31
C ASP A 131 20.18 8.76 -7.18
N ASP A 132 21.15 7.86 -7.28
CA ASP A 132 21.40 6.78 -6.31
C ASP A 132 21.73 7.29 -4.90
N ARG A 133 22.07 8.57 -4.76
CA ARG A 133 22.33 9.21 -3.46
C ARG A 133 21.07 9.67 -2.74
N ILE A 134 19.93 9.67 -3.43
CA ILE A 134 18.65 10.10 -2.88
C ILE A 134 17.81 8.86 -2.53
N ASP A 135 17.45 8.71 -1.26
CA ASP A 135 16.42 7.77 -0.84
C ASP A 135 15.03 8.35 -1.16
N PRO A 136 14.33 7.84 -2.18
CA PRO A 136 13.06 8.43 -2.59
C PRO A 136 11.96 8.27 -1.54
N VAL A 137 11.98 7.20 -0.76
CA VAL A 137 11.00 6.96 0.31
C VAL A 137 11.26 7.92 1.48
N GLY A 138 12.51 7.99 1.93
CA GLY A 138 12.91 8.89 3.01
C GLY A 138 12.65 10.36 2.69
N ALA A 139 12.89 10.80 1.45
CA ALA A 139 12.62 12.15 0.98
C ALA A 139 11.12 12.49 1.00
N CYS A 140 10.26 11.57 0.55
CA CYS A 140 8.80 11.77 0.57
C CYS A 140 8.21 11.77 1.98
N VAL A 141 8.70 10.90 2.87
CA VAL A 141 8.24 10.83 4.26
C VAL A 141 8.73 12.03 5.07
N GLY A 142 9.99 12.44 4.86
CA GLY A 142 10.66 13.48 5.62
C GLY A 142 11.07 13.03 7.02
N MET A 143 11.89 13.84 7.69
CA MET A 143 12.35 13.53 9.04
C MET A 143 11.18 13.34 10.00
N LYS A 144 11.08 12.16 10.63
CA LYS A 144 9.99 11.80 11.56
C LYS A 144 8.59 12.00 10.96
N GLY A 145 8.47 11.85 9.64
CA GLY A 145 7.20 12.01 8.93
C GLY A 145 6.76 13.46 8.70
N SER A 146 7.65 14.44 8.83
CA SER A 146 7.31 15.86 8.79
C SER A 146 6.59 16.31 7.51
N ARG A 147 6.94 15.72 6.36
CA ARG A 147 6.32 16.04 5.07
C ARG A 147 5.03 15.29 4.87
N ILE A 148 5.04 13.96 5.10
CA ILE A 148 3.88 13.11 4.83
C ILE A 148 2.71 13.40 5.78
N HIS A 149 2.96 13.81 7.03
CA HIS A 149 1.91 14.11 7.99
C HIS A 149 1.01 15.28 7.57
N GLY A 150 1.57 16.29 6.87
CA GLY A 150 0.77 17.38 6.29
C GLY A 150 -0.25 16.88 5.27
N ILE A 151 0.22 15.98 4.39
CA ILE A 151 -0.62 15.36 3.35
C ILE A 151 -1.67 14.43 3.97
N VAL A 152 -1.28 13.57 4.91
CA VAL A 152 -2.20 12.67 5.63
C VAL A 152 -3.34 13.46 6.29
N ARG A 153 -3.03 14.61 6.90
CA ARG A 153 -4.04 15.48 7.53
C ARG A 153 -4.98 16.09 6.50
N GLU A 154 -4.45 16.56 5.36
CA GLU A 154 -5.27 17.08 4.25
C GLU A 154 -6.25 16.02 3.72
N LEU A 155 -5.80 14.77 3.64
CA LEU A 155 -6.58 13.64 3.15
C LEU A 155 -7.42 12.95 4.24
N LYS A 156 -7.72 13.65 5.35
CA LYS A 156 -8.58 13.15 6.45
C LYS A 156 -8.07 11.84 7.08
N ASN A 157 -6.78 11.79 7.36
CA ASN A 157 -6.06 10.67 7.97
C ASN A 157 -5.97 9.41 7.06
N GLU A 158 -5.97 9.60 5.75
CA GLU A 158 -5.64 8.54 4.80
C GLU A 158 -4.21 8.04 5.06
N ASN A 159 -4.05 6.73 5.27
CA ASN A 159 -2.74 6.14 5.49
C ASN A 159 -1.97 6.03 4.17
N ILE A 160 -0.78 6.63 4.08
CA ILE A 160 -0.01 6.68 2.84
C ILE A 160 1.23 5.82 2.96
N ASP A 161 1.30 4.74 2.17
CA ASP A 161 2.46 3.89 2.03
C ASP A 161 3.30 4.39 0.85
N VAL A 162 4.50 4.87 1.13
CA VAL A 162 5.48 5.23 0.10
C VAL A 162 6.37 4.04 -0.19
N ILE A 163 6.43 3.63 -1.45
CA ILE A 163 7.09 2.39 -1.90
C ILE A 163 8.18 2.76 -2.90
N ASN A 164 9.39 2.25 -2.67
CA ASN A 164 10.47 2.37 -3.65
C ASN A 164 10.18 1.45 -4.84
N TRP A 165 9.98 2.06 -6.03
CA TRP A 165 9.70 1.34 -7.26
C TRP A 165 10.85 0.44 -7.66
N THR A 166 10.53 -0.66 -8.30
CA THR A 166 11.49 -1.58 -8.92
C THR A 166 10.85 -2.33 -10.08
N ASN A 167 11.65 -2.67 -11.08
CA ASN A 167 11.21 -3.53 -12.18
C ASN A 167 11.19 -5.03 -11.79
N ASN A 168 11.80 -5.38 -10.66
CA ASN A 168 11.68 -6.73 -10.09
C ASN A 168 10.30 -6.87 -9.44
N ILE A 169 9.42 -7.64 -10.09
CA ILE A 169 8.02 -7.76 -9.66
C ILE A 169 7.88 -8.44 -8.29
N GLN A 170 8.71 -9.44 -7.98
CA GLN A 170 8.68 -10.08 -6.67
C GLN A 170 8.98 -9.09 -5.54
N LEU A 171 10.02 -8.27 -5.74
CA LEU A 171 10.40 -7.24 -4.79
C LEU A 171 9.33 -6.12 -4.71
N LEU A 172 8.69 -5.78 -5.84
CA LEU A 172 7.61 -4.80 -5.85
C LEU A 172 6.39 -5.31 -5.06
N ILE A 173 5.99 -6.57 -5.26
CA ILE A 173 4.90 -7.21 -4.50
C ILE A 173 5.25 -7.21 -3.01
N GLN A 174 6.46 -7.63 -2.65
CA GLN A 174 6.93 -7.65 -1.26
C GLN A 174 6.83 -6.26 -0.61
N ARG A 175 7.30 -5.22 -1.29
CA ARG A 175 7.22 -3.83 -0.81
C ARG A 175 5.78 -3.33 -0.74
N SER A 176 4.92 -3.73 -1.67
CA SER A 176 3.54 -3.29 -1.73
C SER A 176 2.65 -3.88 -0.62
N LEU A 177 3.01 -5.03 -0.06
CA LEU A 177 2.29 -5.69 1.04
C LEU A 177 2.76 -5.22 2.44
N THR A 178 3.74 -4.32 2.50
CA THR A 178 4.14 -3.71 3.79
C THR A 178 2.90 -3.22 4.57
N PRO A 179 2.82 -3.44 5.91
CA PRO A 179 3.91 -3.88 6.79
C PRO A 179 4.09 -5.39 6.94
N ALA A 180 3.33 -6.22 6.22
CA ALA A 180 3.43 -7.67 6.29
C ALA A 180 4.78 -8.16 5.76
N LYS A 181 5.31 -9.21 6.40
CA LYS A 181 6.54 -9.87 5.99
C LYS A 181 6.21 -11.18 5.28
N ILE A 182 6.62 -11.28 4.02
CA ILE A 182 6.42 -12.46 3.19
C ILE A 182 7.51 -13.49 3.51
N THR A 183 7.13 -14.75 3.65
CA THR A 183 8.05 -15.89 3.82
C THR A 183 8.54 -16.39 2.47
N SER A 184 7.61 -16.69 1.56
CA SER A 184 7.90 -17.16 0.21
C SER A 184 6.83 -16.68 -0.78
N MET A 185 7.12 -16.77 -2.08
CA MET A 185 6.22 -16.33 -3.14
C MET A 185 6.42 -17.19 -4.39
N GLU A 186 5.31 -17.62 -4.97
CA GLU A 186 5.25 -18.25 -6.29
C GLU A 186 4.64 -17.26 -7.27
N LEU A 187 5.36 -16.99 -8.36
CA LEU A 187 4.97 -16.00 -9.35
C LEU A 187 4.66 -16.66 -10.68
N ASP A 188 3.44 -16.48 -11.17
CA ASP A 188 3.05 -16.79 -12.54
C ASP A 188 3.02 -15.50 -13.36
N GLN A 189 4.05 -15.31 -14.18
CA GLN A 189 4.19 -14.11 -15.00
C GLN A 189 3.21 -14.10 -16.19
N GLU A 190 2.81 -15.26 -16.70
CA GLU A 190 1.89 -15.34 -17.83
C GLU A 190 0.46 -15.03 -17.40
N ALA A 191 0.05 -15.55 -16.27
CA ALA A 191 -1.27 -15.29 -15.69
C ALA A 191 -1.35 -13.95 -14.94
N HIS A 192 -0.25 -13.25 -14.69
CA HIS A 192 -0.16 -12.07 -13.81
C HIS A 192 -0.73 -12.35 -12.42
N HIS A 193 -0.32 -13.48 -11.85
CA HIS A 193 -0.81 -13.99 -10.59
C HIS A 193 0.35 -14.32 -9.65
N ALA A 194 0.16 -14.13 -8.35
CA ALA A 194 1.16 -14.49 -7.35
C ALA A 194 0.51 -15.10 -6.11
N ASN A 195 1.00 -16.27 -5.70
CA ASN A 195 0.71 -16.87 -4.42
C ASN A 195 1.74 -16.39 -3.40
N VAL A 196 1.27 -15.77 -2.33
CA VAL A 196 2.12 -15.17 -1.30
C VAL A 196 1.91 -15.92 0.01
N TYR A 197 2.98 -16.49 0.52
CA TYR A 197 2.98 -17.27 1.77
C TYR A 197 3.52 -16.42 2.92
N LEU A 198 2.76 -16.36 4.01
CA LEU A 198 3.09 -15.56 5.19
C LEU A 198 2.84 -16.33 6.48
N LYS A 199 3.60 -16.04 7.51
CA LYS A 199 3.31 -16.56 8.85
C LYS A 199 1.89 -16.17 9.28
N PRO A 200 1.20 -16.99 10.09
CA PRO A 200 -0.20 -16.75 10.46
C PRO A 200 -0.48 -15.37 11.07
N ASP A 201 0.47 -14.82 11.82
CA ASP A 201 0.40 -13.48 12.43
C ASP A 201 0.51 -12.34 11.39
N GLN A 202 1.13 -12.60 10.22
CA GLN A 202 1.33 -11.62 9.14
C GLN A 202 0.16 -11.55 8.14
N VAL A 203 -0.66 -12.60 8.05
CA VAL A 203 -1.76 -12.69 7.07
C VAL A 203 -2.75 -11.53 7.23
N SER A 204 -3.15 -11.21 8.45
CA SER A 204 -4.07 -10.10 8.72
C SER A 204 -3.48 -8.74 8.32
N LEU A 205 -2.16 -8.57 8.43
CA LEU A 205 -1.47 -7.35 8.00
C LEU A 205 -1.42 -7.24 6.49
N ALA A 206 -1.17 -8.36 5.78
CA ALA A 206 -1.14 -8.40 4.32
C ALA A 206 -2.51 -8.06 3.73
N ILE A 207 -3.58 -8.64 4.25
CA ILE A 207 -4.95 -8.39 3.82
C ILE A 207 -5.36 -6.95 4.17
N GLY A 208 -5.06 -6.53 5.41
CA GLY A 208 -5.47 -5.24 5.94
C GLY A 208 -6.96 -5.17 6.29
N ARG A 209 -7.36 -4.05 6.91
CA ARG A 209 -8.76 -3.82 7.27
C ARG A 209 -9.63 -3.84 6.00
N ARG A 210 -10.68 -4.66 6.00
CA ARG A 210 -11.62 -4.83 4.86
C ARG A 210 -10.93 -5.21 3.53
N GLY A 211 -9.73 -5.81 3.58
CA GLY A 211 -8.98 -6.19 2.38
C GLY A 211 -8.32 -5.04 1.62
N VAL A 212 -8.30 -3.83 2.19
CA VAL A 212 -7.79 -2.64 1.48
C VAL A 212 -6.31 -2.77 1.13
N ASN A 213 -5.48 -3.35 2.01
CA ASN A 213 -4.04 -3.43 1.75
C ASN A 213 -3.71 -4.33 0.56
N ILE A 214 -4.30 -5.53 0.51
CA ILE A 214 -4.08 -6.47 -0.60
C ILE A 214 -4.69 -5.94 -1.91
N LYS A 215 -5.88 -5.34 -1.86
CA LYS A 215 -6.52 -4.73 -3.03
C LYS A 215 -5.62 -3.67 -3.67
N LEU A 216 -5.09 -2.74 -2.86
CA LEU A 216 -4.21 -1.70 -3.36
C LEU A 216 -2.86 -2.26 -3.84
N ALA A 217 -2.33 -3.33 -3.21
CA ALA A 217 -1.14 -4.00 -3.68
C ALA A 217 -1.36 -4.65 -5.05
N THR A 218 -2.50 -5.30 -5.26
CA THR A 218 -2.93 -5.85 -6.56
C THR A 218 -3.03 -4.75 -7.62
N GLU A 219 -3.69 -3.64 -7.32
CA GLU A 219 -3.82 -2.52 -8.26
C GLU A 219 -2.46 -1.86 -8.57
N LEU A 220 -1.56 -1.75 -7.58
CA LEU A 220 -0.25 -1.15 -7.77
C LEU A 220 0.63 -2.00 -8.66
N THR A 221 0.72 -3.30 -8.38
CA THR A 221 1.60 -4.24 -9.07
C THR A 221 1.04 -4.73 -10.39
N GLY A 222 -0.29 -4.74 -10.54
CA GLY A 222 -0.98 -5.32 -11.70
C GLY A 222 -1.02 -6.85 -11.67
N TYR A 223 -0.73 -7.47 -10.52
CA TYR A 223 -0.78 -8.91 -10.30
C TYR A 223 -1.92 -9.23 -9.33
N GLU A 224 -2.68 -10.26 -9.62
CA GLU A 224 -3.64 -10.83 -8.67
C GLU A 224 -2.88 -11.54 -7.55
N LEU A 225 -3.14 -11.15 -6.31
CA LEU A 225 -2.39 -11.63 -5.14
C LEU A 225 -3.27 -12.51 -4.28
N ASP A 226 -2.90 -13.78 -4.16
CA ASP A 226 -3.51 -14.71 -3.21
C ASP A 226 -2.60 -14.91 -2.00
N VAL A 227 -3.18 -14.82 -0.82
CA VAL A 227 -2.46 -14.90 0.45
C VAL A 227 -2.75 -16.24 1.13
N TYR A 228 -1.69 -16.99 1.37
CA TYR A 228 -1.72 -18.28 2.05
C TYR A 228 -0.99 -18.19 3.38
N ARG A 229 -1.44 -18.98 4.34
CA ARG A 229 -0.69 -19.17 5.56
C ARG A 229 0.47 -20.10 5.27
N ASP A 230 1.67 -19.62 5.53
CA ASP A 230 2.84 -20.47 5.69
C ASP A 230 2.69 -21.09 7.08
N THR A 231 1.90 -22.14 7.16
CA THR A 231 2.10 -23.12 8.19
C THR A 231 3.42 -23.78 7.77
N GLU A 232 4.54 -23.47 8.47
CA GLU A 232 5.52 -24.51 8.61
C GLU A 232 4.66 -25.75 8.93
N GLU A 233 4.48 -26.65 7.98
CA GLU A 233 4.24 -28.01 8.34
C GLU A 233 5.41 -28.29 9.30
N GLU A 234 5.17 -28.23 10.62
CA GLU A 234 5.74 -29.25 11.44
C GLU A 234 5.42 -30.47 10.58
N GLU A 235 6.43 -30.96 9.83
CA GLU A 235 6.32 -32.30 9.30
C GLU A 235 5.87 -33.10 10.50
N GLU A 236 4.58 -33.40 10.59
CA GLU A 236 4.07 -34.57 11.27
C GLU A 236 4.58 -35.76 10.45
N GLY A 237 5.87 -35.76 10.17
CA GLY A 237 6.61 -36.95 9.92
C GLY A 237 6.41 -37.75 11.17
N PHE A 238 5.84 -38.92 11.03
CA PHE A 238 5.60 -39.89 12.07
C PHE A 238 6.74 -39.83 13.07
N ASP A 239 6.47 -39.33 14.27
CA ASP A 239 7.45 -39.31 15.35
C ASP A 239 7.51 -40.75 15.82
N ILE A 240 8.54 -41.47 15.34
CA ILE A 240 8.68 -42.89 15.56
C ILE A 240 9.16 -43.08 16.99
N ASP A 241 8.44 -43.85 17.77
CA ASP A 241 8.82 -44.23 19.13
C ASP A 241 10.17 -44.97 19.09
N LEU A 242 11.06 -44.64 20.00
CA LEU A 242 12.38 -45.32 20.05
C LEU A 242 12.27 -46.82 20.20
N ASP A 243 11.20 -47.36 20.75
CA ASP A 243 10.96 -48.79 20.86
C ASP A 243 10.85 -49.51 19.50
N GLU A 244 10.44 -48.80 18.45
CA GLU A 244 10.39 -49.36 17.09
C GLU A 244 11.76 -49.61 16.49
N PHE A 245 12.81 -48.99 17.04
CA PHE A 245 14.20 -49.24 16.65
C PHE A 245 14.89 -50.32 17.45
N SER A 246 14.18 -51.06 18.29
CA SER A 246 14.74 -52.14 19.13
C SER A 246 15.46 -53.28 18.35
N ASP A 247 15.16 -53.39 17.04
CA ASP A 247 15.82 -54.33 16.15
C ASP A 247 17.18 -53.80 15.60
N GLU A 248 17.38 -52.48 15.64
CA GLU A 248 18.57 -51.80 15.08
C GLU A 248 19.44 -51.19 16.17
N ILE A 249 18.87 -50.79 17.30
CA ILE A 249 19.57 -50.14 18.42
C ILE A 249 19.46 -51.02 19.65
N GLU A 250 20.58 -51.18 20.34
CA GLU A 250 20.60 -51.96 21.58
C GLU A 250 19.66 -51.37 22.65
N THR A 251 18.88 -52.21 23.30
CA THR A 251 17.84 -51.80 24.25
C THR A 251 18.35 -50.88 25.35
N TRP A 252 19.56 -51.08 25.81
CA TRP A 252 20.15 -50.22 26.85
C TRP A 252 20.42 -48.79 26.38
N VAL A 253 20.68 -48.58 25.07
CA VAL A 253 20.84 -47.27 24.48
C VAL A 253 19.47 -46.55 24.44
N ILE A 254 18.41 -47.26 24.05
CA ILE A 254 17.04 -46.75 24.06
C ILE A 254 16.61 -46.35 25.48
N ASP A 255 16.92 -47.20 26.47
CA ASP A 255 16.60 -46.93 27.86
C ASP A 255 17.33 -45.65 28.38
N GLU A 256 18.56 -45.47 27.94
CA GLU A 256 19.37 -44.31 28.32
C GLU A 256 18.85 -43.00 27.67
N LEU A 257 18.44 -43.06 26.40
CA LEU A 257 17.81 -41.94 25.71
C LEU A 257 16.48 -41.58 26.35
N LYS A 258 15.65 -42.57 26.69
CA LYS A 258 14.38 -42.35 27.41
C LYS A 258 14.58 -41.75 28.81
N ARG A 259 15.65 -42.12 29.50
CA ARG A 259 16.02 -41.56 30.81
C ARG A 259 16.22 -40.04 30.78
N ILE A 260 16.72 -39.50 29.66
CA ILE A 260 16.92 -38.06 29.49
C ILE A 260 15.70 -37.36 28.89
N GLY A 261 14.59 -38.09 28.67
CA GLY A 261 13.32 -37.54 28.14
C GLY A 261 13.22 -37.55 26.62
N CYS A 262 14.01 -38.39 25.94
CA CYS A 262 13.91 -38.63 24.51
C CYS A 262 13.13 -39.93 24.28
N ASP A 263 11.80 -39.86 24.08
CA ASP A 263 10.95 -41.01 23.83
C ASP A 263 10.82 -41.35 22.35
N THR A 264 11.22 -40.46 21.47
CA THR A 264 11.03 -40.56 20.02
C THR A 264 12.29 -40.21 19.23
N GLY A 265 12.42 -40.73 18.01
CA GLY A 265 13.55 -40.45 17.12
C GLY A 265 13.77 -38.96 16.88
N ARG A 266 12.68 -38.17 16.74
CA ARG A 266 12.77 -36.72 16.57
C ARG A 266 13.29 -36.00 17.83
N SER A 267 12.98 -36.49 19.02
CA SER A 267 13.48 -35.91 20.26
C SER A 267 14.97 -36.09 20.40
N VAL A 268 15.52 -37.19 19.90
CA VAL A 268 16.96 -37.44 19.82
C VAL A 268 17.65 -36.55 18.80
N LEU A 269 17.06 -36.40 17.60
CA LEU A 269 17.64 -35.58 16.53
C LEU A 269 17.63 -34.06 16.84
N LYS A 270 16.86 -33.61 17.83
CA LYS A 270 16.90 -32.24 18.33
C LYS A 270 18.09 -31.91 19.22
N LEU A 271 18.81 -32.96 19.72
CA LEU A 271 20.00 -32.81 20.55
C LEU A 271 21.26 -32.92 19.69
N THR A 272 22.25 -32.13 20.01
CA THR A 272 23.57 -32.25 19.39
C THR A 272 24.33 -33.45 20.00
N ALA A 273 25.29 -34.02 19.26
CA ALA A 273 26.14 -35.12 19.75
C ALA A 273 26.82 -34.75 21.09
N GLU A 274 27.27 -33.50 21.24
CA GLU A 274 27.88 -33.00 22.48
C GLU A 274 26.88 -32.95 23.67
N GLU A 275 25.61 -32.67 23.38
CA GLU A 275 24.55 -32.66 24.39
C GLU A 275 24.16 -34.08 24.81
N LEU A 276 24.13 -35.02 23.87
CA LEU A 276 23.91 -36.44 24.15
C LEU A 276 25.05 -37.01 25.00
N GLU A 277 26.30 -36.77 24.64
CA GLU A 277 27.50 -37.22 25.41
C GLU A 277 27.46 -36.65 26.84
N ARG A 278 27.00 -35.42 27.04
CA ARG A 278 26.93 -34.79 28.36
C ARG A 278 25.76 -35.27 29.22
N ARG A 279 24.66 -35.66 28.62
CA ARG A 279 23.40 -36.00 29.32
C ARG A 279 23.19 -37.50 29.51
N THR A 280 23.92 -38.32 28.76
CA THR A 280 23.84 -39.78 28.79
C THR A 280 25.20 -40.37 29.13
N ASP A 281 25.20 -41.64 29.50
CA ASP A 281 26.44 -42.41 29.69
C ASP A 281 26.90 -43.14 28.38
N LEU A 282 26.43 -42.61 27.22
CA LEU A 282 26.76 -43.13 25.89
C LEU A 282 28.15 -42.67 25.47
N GLU A 283 28.93 -43.62 24.94
CA GLU A 283 30.26 -43.35 24.38
C GLU A 283 30.12 -42.68 23.00
N LYS A 284 31.09 -41.87 22.62
CA LYS A 284 31.11 -41.10 21.37
C LYS A 284 30.88 -41.96 20.12
N GLU A 285 31.44 -43.18 20.14
CA GLU A 285 31.29 -44.19 19.07
C GLU A 285 29.89 -44.76 18.97
N THR A 286 29.05 -44.62 20.00
CA THR A 286 27.66 -45.06 20.03
C THR A 286 26.70 -43.93 19.57
N ILE A 287 27.15 -42.67 19.64
CA ILE A 287 26.38 -41.49 19.26
C ILE A 287 26.56 -41.15 17.76
N GLU A 288 27.70 -41.49 17.16
CA GLU A 288 27.99 -41.34 15.73
C GLU A 288 27.27 -42.42 14.89
#